data_8f2a4e2e9442a81db24ca9b36470c42c
#
_entry.id   8f2a4e2e9442a81db24ca9b36470c42c
#
_cell.length_a   1.000
_cell.length_b   1.000
_cell.length_c   1.000
_cell.angle_alpha   90.00
_cell.angle_beta   90.00
_cell.angle_gamma   90.00
#
_symmetry.space_group_name_H-M   'P 1'
#
loop_
_entity.id
_entity.type
_entity.pdbx_description
1 polymer ?
#
loop_
_entity_poly.entity_id
_entity_poly.type
_entity_poly.pdbx_seq_one_letter_code
_entity_poly.pdbx_strand_id
1 'polypeptide(L)'
;GAMSKSNLDTALDDSLDGYIGQQYDDAGIKIDGDVISISQIPFDPLVLEDVFILNTNMTPLVPYDINSNLLSGLINMPSSAFRFSLKGNYTNSKILIEYRQIGPEYVTLGNPFLRNNTRQFTISDRASFFKNKLFVNFGFKHLDNKILRTTVNPLNTNTFFANFNFILGPGLPSYAISLQSIGKNNEKTKLDSVGGSIIDLREDSNISNNMFAVTIPIKAYGIMHNVTLNMGNITNLDNLSSKRDVGYLFPKTDTRTIALNITSEISKDLNTISQVSQTKLDIPSVSNNSLQKTSYVWTNLSSSANYRLVDDRILLKGTLTLIDNNSKIRSQLIGFRGGIDYNYRSNLTASLMSFIRINYIGNNKGLSY
;
A
#
# COMPACT_ATOMS: atom_id res chain seq x y z
N GLY A 1 13.69 12.24 15.62
CA GLY A 1 12.57 13.09 15.22
C GLY A 1 12.98 14.02 14.09
N ALA A 2 12.04 14.44 13.32
CA ALA A 2 12.23 15.45 12.28
C ALA A 2 11.11 16.47 12.38
N MET A 3 11.43 17.73 12.21
CA MET A 3 10.49 18.83 12.13
C MET A 3 10.67 19.53 10.79
N SER A 4 9.58 19.90 10.13
CA SER A 4 9.61 20.73 8.93
C SER A 4 8.73 21.95 9.10
N LYS A 5 9.07 22.99 8.37
CA LYS A 5 8.33 24.24 8.34
C LYS A 5 7.10 24.09 7.45
N SER A 6 5.93 24.54 7.92
CA SER A 6 4.88 24.91 6.99
C SER A 6 5.16 26.31 6.42
N ASN A 7 5.00 26.47 5.12
CA ASN A 7 4.94 27.80 4.52
C ASN A 7 3.59 28.42 4.86
N LEU A 8 3.50 28.92 6.05
CA LEU A 8 2.58 30.02 6.21
C LEU A 8 3.24 31.21 5.56
N ASP A 9 2.69 31.53 4.44
CA ASP A 9 3.11 32.65 3.66
C ASP A 9 3.15 33.89 4.58
N THR A 10 4.19 34.45 4.68
CA THR A 10 4.66 35.82 4.75
C THR A 10 3.63 36.96 4.85
N ALA A 11 2.35 36.69 4.86
CA ALA A 11 1.31 37.60 5.31
C ALA A 11 1.37 37.94 6.81
N LEU A 12 2.42 37.47 7.44
CA LEU A 12 2.68 37.64 8.87
C LEU A 12 3.40 38.94 9.21
N ASP A 13 3.26 39.94 8.39
CA ASP A 13 4.13 41.09 8.56
C ASP A 13 3.76 42.01 9.70
N ASP A 14 2.53 42.08 10.13
CA ASP A 14 2.16 43.20 11.03
C ASP A 14 1.60 42.84 12.40
N SER A 15 1.10 41.69 12.64
CA SER A 15 0.79 41.21 13.99
C SER A 15 0.50 39.70 13.98
N LEU A 16 1.49 38.91 14.31
CA LEU A 16 1.35 37.48 14.52
C LEU A 16 0.17 37.15 15.43
N ASP A 17 -0.02 37.95 16.45
CA ASP A 17 -1.08 37.80 17.43
C ASP A 17 -2.47 37.95 16.82
N GLY A 18 -2.70 38.95 15.98
CA GLY A 18 -3.99 39.14 15.29
C GLY A 18 -4.28 38.07 14.23
N TYR A 19 -3.25 37.62 13.52
CA TYR A 19 -3.39 36.59 12.52
C TYR A 19 -3.69 35.20 13.12
N ILE A 20 -3.00 34.85 14.18
CA ILE A 20 -3.28 33.59 14.90
C ILE A 20 -4.71 33.60 15.44
N GLY A 21 -5.16 34.68 16.03
CA GLY A 21 -6.53 34.83 16.53
C GLY A 21 -7.57 34.64 15.41
N GLN A 22 -7.41 35.28 14.27
CA GLN A 22 -8.33 35.14 13.13
C GLN A 22 -8.37 33.70 12.56
N GLN A 23 -7.22 33.04 12.38
CA GLN A 23 -7.20 31.66 11.89
C GLN A 23 -7.86 30.67 12.85
N TYR A 24 -7.75 30.93 14.13
CA TYR A 24 -8.40 30.09 15.12
C TYR A 24 -9.92 30.28 15.15
N ASP A 25 -10.40 31.49 15.02
CA ASP A 25 -11.82 31.79 14.94
C ASP A 25 -12.45 31.15 13.68
N ASP A 26 -11.81 31.25 12.53
CA ASP A 26 -12.26 30.65 11.28
C ASP A 26 -12.26 29.10 11.32
N ALA A 27 -11.38 28.51 12.10
CA ALA A 27 -11.33 27.06 12.34
C ALA A 27 -12.35 26.59 13.40
N GLY A 28 -13.10 27.50 14.03
CA GLY A 28 -14.10 27.18 15.07
C GLY A 28 -13.48 26.78 16.41
N ILE A 29 -12.24 27.11 16.64
CA ILE A 29 -11.57 26.92 17.93
C ILE A 29 -11.82 28.17 18.76
N LYS A 30 -12.80 28.15 19.65
CA LYS A 30 -12.97 29.16 20.66
C LYS A 30 -11.81 29.12 21.63
N ILE A 31 -10.83 29.97 21.41
CA ILE A 31 -9.95 30.43 22.44
C ILE A 31 -10.68 31.65 23.02
N ASP A 32 -11.15 31.58 24.24
CA ASP A 32 -12.02 32.54 24.95
C ASP A 32 -11.65 34.05 24.72
N GLY A 33 -11.73 34.51 23.47
CA GLY A 33 -11.59 35.90 23.05
C GLY A 33 -10.19 36.51 23.21
N ASP A 34 -9.22 35.80 23.77
CA ASP A 34 -7.87 36.31 23.98
C ASP A 34 -6.96 35.90 22.80
N VAL A 35 -6.35 36.88 22.18
CA VAL A 35 -5.28 36.70 21.20
C VAL A 35 -4.07 36.08 21.88
N ILE A 36 -3.62 34.93 21.48
CA ILE A 36 -2.42 34.32 22.04
C ILE A 36 -1.22 35.09 21.52
N SER A 37 -0.55 35.79 22.40
CA SER A 37 0.72 36.44 22.07
C SER A 37 1.88 35.40 22.05
N ILE A 38 2.92 35.66 21.25
CA ILE A 38 4.11 34.81 21.20
C ILE A 38 4.75 34.67 22.61
N SER A 39 4.60 35.67 23.46
CA SER A 39 5.07 35.62 24.83
C SER A 39 4.35 34.61 25.74
N GLN A 40 3.20 34.10 25.28
CA GLN A 40 2.41 33.08 25.99
C GLN A 40 2.73 31.65 25.53
N ILE A 41 3.59 31.47 24.52
CA ILE A 41 4.09 30.17 24.16
C ILE A 41 4.96 29.63 25.29
N PRO A 42 4.70 28.42 25.83
CA PRO A 42 5.34 27.92 27.06
C PRO A 42 6.82 27.59 26.93
N PHE A 43 7.43 27.83 25.80
CA PHE A 43 8.87 27.69 25.60
C PHE A 43 9.38 28.71 24.58
N ASP A 44 10.55 29.27 24.86
CA ASP A 44 11.27 30.10 23.89
C ASP A 44 11.88 29.15 22.80
N PRO A 45 11.48 29.29 21.54
CA PRO A 45 12.08 28.49 20.48
C PRO A 45 13.59 28.72 20.35
N LEU A 46 14.12 29.84 20.79
CA LEU A 46 15.55 30.15 20.78
C LEU A 46 16.36 29.22 21.72
N VAL A 47 15.74 28.67 22.76
CA VAL A 47 16.38 27.67 23.63
C VAL A 47 16.74 26.38 22.89
N LEU A 48 16.13 26.14 21.72
CA LEU A 48 16.41 24.97 20.91
C LEU A 48 17.47 25.21 19.82
N GLU A 49 18.02 26.44 19.72
CA GLU A 49 19.05 26.76 18.70
C GLU A 49 20.33 25.93 18.85
N ASP A 50 20.68 25.55 20.06
CA ASP A 50 21.85 24.69 20.32
C ASP A 50 21.68 23.25 19.79
N VAL A 51 20.45 22.82 19.56
CA VAL A 51 20.12 21.45 19.16
C VAL A 51 19.55 21.38 17.75
N PHE A 52 18.91 22.46 17.29
CA PHE A 52 18.26 22.53 15.99
C PHE A 52 18.59 23.87 15.31
N ILE A 53 18.82 23.85 14.00
CA ILE A 53 18.85 25.08 13.21
C ILE A 53 17.40 25.59 13.12
N LEU A 54 17.07 26.56 13.94
CA LEU A 54 15.77 27.23 13.91
C LEU A 54 15.74 28.17 12.71
N ASN A 55 14.86 27.90 11.79
CA ASN A 55 14.55 28.88 10.76
C ASN A 55 13.61 29.93 11.38
N THR A 56 14.08 31.16 11.52
CA THR A 56 13.35 32.27 12.12
C THR A 56 12.00 32.61 11.46
N ASN A 57 11.77 32.09 10.25
CA ASN A 57 10.47 32.16 9.60
C ASN A 57 9.54 30.98 9.96
N MET A 58 9.92 30.09 10.88
CA MET A 58 9.03 29.05 11.39
C MET A 58 8.18 29.62 12.49
N THR A 59 6.95 29.93 12.17
CA THR A 59 5.94 30.16 13.17
C THR A 59 5.25 28.84 13.46
N PRO A 60 5.40 28.26 14.65
CA PRO A 60 4.59 27.10 14.99
C PRO A 60 3.14 27.59 15.15
N LEU A 61 2.33 27.39 14.17
CA LEU A 61 0.88 27.43 14.36
C LEU A 61 0.48 26.22 15.15
N VAL A 62 0.32 26.43 16.41
CA VAL A 62 -0.01 25.35 17.29
C VAL A 62 -1.31 25.68 17.99
N PRO A 63 -2.37 24.91 17.72
CA PRO A 63 -3.52 24.86 18.59
C PRO A 63 -3.09 24.15 19.87
N TYR A 64 -2.45 24.85 20.79
CA TYR A 64 -2.10 24.28 22.08
C TYR A 64 -3.12 24.64 23.13
N ASP A 65 -3.49 23.61 23.82
CA ASP A 65 -3.80 23.77 25.23
C ASP A 65 -2.47 24.17 25.94
N ILE A 66 -2.32 25.45 26.20
CA ILE A 66 -1.12 26.06 26.82
C ILE A 66 -0.81 25.42 28.18
N ASN A 67 -1.77 24.73 28.78
CA ASN A 67 -1.64 23.95 29.99
C ASN A 67 -1.07 22.54 29.78
N SER A 68 -0.85 22.11 28.53
CA SER A 68 -0.25 20.83 28.28
C SER A 68 1.27 20.84 28.39
N ASN A 69 1.85 19.75 28.88
CA ASN A 69 3.28 19.58 28.98
C ASN A 69 4.00 19.85 27.66
N LEU A 70 5.15 20.48 27.65
CA LEU A 70 6.02 20.77 26.52
C LEU A 70 6.15 19.58 25.54
N LEU A 71 6.31 18.36 26.10
CA LEU A 71 6.42 17.13 25.32
C LEU A 71 5.14 16.84 24.51
N SER A 72 3.97 17.06 25.09
CA SER A 72 2.68 16.90 24.40
C SER A 72 2.55 17.92 23.27
N GLY A 73 3.04 19.14 23.48
CA GLY A 73 3.09 20.18 22.47
C GLY A 73 3.94 19.77 21.26
N LEU A 74 5.16 19.32 21.49
CA LEU A 74 6.06 18.86 20.43
C LEU A 74 5.52 17.67 19.65
N ILE A 75 4.89 16.71 20.35
CA ILE A 75 4.30 15.51 19.72
C ILE A 75 3.13 15.89 18.81
N ASN A 76 2.31 16.85 19.20
CA ASN A 76 1.12 17.25 18.44
C ASN A 76 1.38 18.36 17.41
N MET A 77 2.63 18.76 17.22
CA MET A 77 3.00 19.78 16.26
C MET A 77 2.67 19.38 14.82
N PRO A 78 1.90 20.19 14.05
CA PRO A 78 1.49 19.85 12.71
C PRO A 78 2.65 19.59 11.74
N SER A 79 3.79 20.25 11.96
CA SER A 79 5.01 20.13 11.16
C SER A 79 5.97 19.05 11.67
N SER A 80 5.59 18.26 12.68
CA SER A 80 6.48 17.26 13.27
C SER A 80 6.34 15.90 12.60
N ALA A 81 7.43 15.15 12.53
CA ALA A 81 7.43 13.75 12.22
C ALA A 81 8.33 12.97 13.16
N PHE A 82 7.80 11.92 13.73
CA PHE A 82 8.58 11.07 14.63
C PHE A 82 8.18 9.60 14.53
N ARG A 83 9.11 8.76 14.95
CA ARG A 83 8.95 7.31 14.94
C ARG A 83 9.61 6.73 16.18
N PHE A 84 8.86 5.92 16.91
CA PHE A 84 9.36 5.07 17.98
C PHE A 84 9.28 3.63 17.54
N SER A 85 10.33 2.87 17.73
CA SER A 85 10.29 1.43 17.43
C SER A 85 11.02 0.64 18.51
N LEU A 86 10.34 -0.38 19.02
CA LEU A 86 10.88 -1.37 19.92
C LEU A 86 11.00 -2.70 19.14
N LYS A 87 12.20 -3.26 19.13
CA LYS A 87 12.50 -4.54 18.48
C LYS A 87 12.99 -5.51 19.52
N GLY A 88 12.29 -6.61 19.68
CA GLY A 88 12.70 -7.73 20.52
C GLY A 88 13.16 -8.92 19.65
N ASN A 89 14.32 -9.48 19.94
CA ASN A 89 14.81 -10.69 19.30
C ASN A 89 14.89 -11.78 20.36
N TYR A 90 14.08 -12.81 20.21
CA TYR A 90 14.08 -14.02 21.01
C TYR A 90 14.65 -15.15 20.15
N THR A 91 14.94 -16.30 20.75
CA THR A 91 15.57 -17.43 20.04
C THR A 91 14.92 -17.76 18.69
N ASN A 92 13.59 -17.77 18.65
CA ASN A 92 12.82 -18.15 17.44
C ASN A 92 11.81 -17.08 16.99
N SER A 93 11.79 -15.92 17.61
CA SER A 93 10.78 -14.87 17.39
C SER A 93 11.42 -13.48 17.31
N LYS A 94 10.87 -12.63 16.46
CA LYS A 94 11.27 -11.22 16.30
C LYS A 94 10.04 -10.35 16.38
N ILE A 95 9.87 -9.69 17.52
CA ILE A 95 8.75 -8.78 17.77
C ILE A 95 9.15 -7.37 17.35
N LEU A 96 8.25 -6.69 16.66
CA LEU A 96 8.33 -5.26 16.34
C LEU A 96 7.08 -4.56 16.88
N ILE A 97 7.28 -3.55 17.70
CA ILE A 97 6.25 -2.58 18.07
C ILE A 97 6.71 -1.23 17.55
N GLU A 98 5.89 -0.57 16.76
CA GLU A 98 6.23 0.70 16.15
C GLU A 98 5.08 1.68 16.26
N TYR A 99 5.40 2.90 16.65
CA TYR A 99 4.53 4.05 16.55
C TYR A 99 5.18 5.09 15.65
N ARG A 100 4.44 5.60 14.66
CA ARG A 100 4.90 6.63 13.73
C ARG A 100 3.81 7.68 13.57
N GLN A 101 4.22 8.93 13.60
CA GLN A 101 3.36 10.06 13.31
C GLN A 101 4.04 10.99 12.32
N ILE A 102 3.27 11.50 11.35
CA ILE A 102 3.72 12.48 10.36
C ILE A 102 2.65 13.54 10.31
N GLY A 103 2.98 14.73 10.77
CA GLY A 103 2.07 15.87 10.83
C GLY A 103 1.55 16.28 9.44
N PRO A 104 0.40 16.97 9.37
CA PRO A 104 -0.20 17.39 8.10
C PRO A 104 0.67 18.39 7.34
N GLU A 105 1.45 19.20 8.04
CA GLU A 105 2.31 20.23 7.48
C GLU A 105 3.78 19.81 7.37
N TYR A 106 4.08 18.56 7.67
CA TYR A 106 5.42 18.03 7.51
C TYR A 106 5.80 17.92 6.04
N VAL A 107 6.84 18.61 5.61
CA VAL A 107 7.40 18.57 4.27
C VAL A 107 8.86 18.13 4.34
N THR A 108 9.26 17.22 3.48
CA THR A 108 10.65 16.78 3.35
C THR A 108 11.09 16.81 1.90
N LEU A 109 12.27 17.38 1.65
CA LEU A 109 12.87 17.42 0.33
C LEU A 109 13.34 16.02 -0.14
N GLY A 110 13.63 15.13 0.81
CA GLY A 110 14.11 13.78 0.49
C GLY A 110 13.03 12.82 0.00
N ASN A 111 11.75 13.11 0.27
CA ASN A 111 10.63 12.30 -0.20
C ASN A 111 9.37 13.15 -0.36
N PRO A 112 9.18 13.78 -1.53
CA PRO A 112 8.02 14.65 -1.79
C PRO A 112 6.69 13.88 -1.84
N PHE A 113 6.71 12.55 -1.96
CA PHE A 113 5.52 11.69 -1.98
C PHE A 113 5.16 11.13 -0.60
N LEU A 114 5.81 11.62 0.46
CA LEU A 114 5.49 11.18 1.80
C LEU A 114 4.05 11.52 2.14
N ARG A 115 3.28 10.51 2.56
CA ARG A 115 1.91 10.73 3.00
C ARG A 115 1.90 11.44 4.35
N ASN A 116 1.46 12.68 4.36
CA ASN A 116 1.29 13.50 5.56
C ASN A 116 -0.03 13.20 6.27
N ASN A 117 -0.24 13.82 7.43
CA ASN A 117 -1.42 13.67 8.26
C ASN A 117 -1.72 12.20 8.57
N THR A 118 -0.73 11.48 9.07
CA THR A 118 -0.88 10.06 9.40
C THR A 118 -0.30 9.73 10.75
N ARG A 119 -1.08 8.99 11.54
CA ARG A 119 -0.65 8.35 12.78
C ARG A 119 -0.79 6.85 12.61
N GLN A 120 0.25 6.11 12.89
CA GLN A 120 0.31 4.67 12.67
C GLN A 120 0.85 3.97 13.89
N PHE A 121 0.15 2.94 14.33
CA PHE A 121 0.62 1.96 15.29
C PHE A 121 0.76 0.60 14.60
N THR A 122 1.85 -0.09 14.83
CA THR A 122 2.11 -1.42 14.26
C THR A 122 2.67 -2.32 15.34
N ILE A 123 2.10 -3.51 15.46
CA ILE A 123 2.66 -4.62 16.21
C ILE A 123 2.75 -5.82 15.29
N SER A 124 3.89 -6.47 15.26
CA SER A 124 4.07 -7.69 14.47
C SER A 124 5.06 -8.62 15.12
N ASP A 125 4.86 -9.90 14.92
CA ASP A 125 5.81 -10.95 15.32
C ASP A 125 6.10 -11.86 14.15
N ARG A 126 7.38 -12.20 14.00
CA ARG A 126 7.88 -13.17 13.04
C ARG A 126 8.60 -14.27 13.80
N ALA A 127 7.99 -15.44 13.80
CA ALA A 127 8.49 -16.59 14.52
C ALA A 127 8.85 -17.75 13.57
N SER A 128 9.81 -18.56 13.96
CA SER A 128 10.17 -19.81 13.28
C SER A 128 10.05 -20.98 14.23
N PHE A 129 9.47 -22.09 13.75
CA PHE A 129 9.22 -23.29 14.53
C PHE A 129 9.78 -24.52 13.81
N PHE A 130 9.89 -25.63 14.54
CA PHE A 130 10.29 -26.95 14.01
C PHE A 130 11.62 -26.90 13.25
N LYS A 131 12.67 -26.32 13.84
CA LYS A 131 13.99 -26.15 13.20
C LYS A 131 13.88 -25.44 11.85
N ASN A 132 13.18 -24.29 11.83
CA ASN A 132 12.94 -23.44 10.65
C ASN A 132 12.13 -24.11 9.51
N LYS A 133 11.28 -25.08 9.83
CA LYS A 133 10.36 -25.65 8.84
C LYS A 133 9.03 -24.87 8.74
N LEU A 134 8.63 -24.20 9.79
CA LEU A 134 7.42 -23.35 9.81
C LEU A 134 7.82 -21.91 10.18
N PHE A 135 7.55 -20.99 9.27
CA PHE A 135 7.66 -19.55 9.51
C PHE A 135 6.27 -18.96 9.63
N VAL A 136 6.07 -18.23 10.71
CA VAL A 136 4.81 -17.52 10.97
C VAL A 136 5.12 -16.04 11.10
N ASN A 137 4.36 -15.22 10.40
CA ASN A 137 4.43 -13.77 10.54
C ASN A 137 3.02 -13.24 10.65
N PHE A 138 2.69 -12.65 11.79
CA PHE A 138 1.39 -12.03 12.02
C PHE A 138 1.57 -10.63 12.56
N GLY A 139 0.57 -9.80 12.36
CA GLY A 139 0.61 -8.47 12.91
C GLY A 139 -0.69 -7.70 12.70
N PHE A 140 -0.72 -6.60 13.43
CA PHE A 140 -1.79 -5.63 13.39
C PHE A 140 -1.20 -4.25 13.12
N LYS A 141 -1.87 -3.48 12.28
CA LYS A 141 -1.54 -2.10 11.97
C LYS A 141 -2.80 -1.27 12.05
N HIS A 142 -2.75 -0.24 12.88
CA HIS A 142 -3.75 0.81 12.92
C HIS A 142 -3.16 2.07 12.31
N LEU A 143 -3.90 2.70 11.42
CA LEU A 143 -3.53 3.97 10.80
C LEU A 143 -4.74 4.90 10.83
N ASP A 144 -4.55 6.10 11.33
CA ASP A 144 -5.55 7.16 11.29
C ASP A 144 -4.93 8.50 10.87
N ASN A 145 -5.77 9.47 10.54
CA ASN A 145 -5.38 10.84 10.25
C ASN A 145 -5.86 11.84 11.31
N LYS A 146 -6.12 11.37 12.54
CA LYS A 146 -6.57 12.20 13.66
C LYS A 146 -5.38 12.81 14.42
N ILE A 147 -4.55 13.60 13.75
CA ILE A 147 -3.44 14.29 14.41
C ILE A 147 -3.91 15.59 15.02
N LEU A 148 -4.67 16.36 14.26
CA LEU A 148 -5.27 17.59 14.77
C LEU A 148 -6.55 17.29 15.54
N ARG A 149 -6.79 18.01 16.63
CA ARG A 149 -8.06 17.93 17.39
C ARG A 149 -9.27 18.35 16.57
N THR A 150 -9.05 19.21 15.58
CA THR A 150 -10.06 19.71 14.64
C THR A 150 -10.45 18.71 13.55
N THR A 151 -9.74 17.58 13.42
CA THR A 151 -10.10 16.58 12.43
C THR A 151 -11.45 15.96 12.77
N VAL A 152 -12.45 16.32 11.98
CA VAL A 152 -13.80 15.75 12.06
C VAL A 152 -13.85 14.52 11.16
N ASN A 153 -14.42 13.43 11.66
CA ASN A 153 -14.54 12.15 10.94
C ASN A 153 -13.20 11.62 10.39
N PRO A 154 -12.25 11.31 11.27
CA PRO A 154 -10.95 10.80 10.87
C PRO A 154 -11.10 9.46 10.14
N LEU A 155 -10.31 9.27 9.09
CA LEU A 155 -10.24 7.98 8.42
C LEU A 155 -9.37 7.02 9.24
N ASN A 156 -10.01 5.99 9.76
CA ASN A 156 -9.36 4.90 10.49
C ASN A 156 -9.16 3.72 9.54
N THR A 157 -7.98 3.15 9.52
CA THR A 157 -7.64 1.95 8.76
C THR A 157 -7.01 0.92 9.68
N ASN A 158 -7.66 -0.20 9.87
CA ASN A 158 -7.17 -1.33 10.62
C ASN A 158 -6.74 -2.43 9.67
N THR A 159 -5.51 -2.88 9.76
CA THR A 159 -4.98 -3.98 8.96
C THR A 159 -4.53 -5.10 9.88
N PHE A 160 -5.10 -6.26 9.68
CA PHE A 160 -4.63 -7.51 10.25
C PHE A 160 -4.01 -8.36 9.17
N PHE A 161 -2.88 -9.00 9.44
CA PHE A 161 -2.25 -9.93 8.51
C PHE A 161 -1.65 -11.14 9.23
N ALA A 162 -1.71 -12.29 8.56
CA ALA A 162 -1.08 -13.51 9.01
C ALA A 162 -0.51 -14.27 7.80
N ASN A 163 0.77 -14.62 7.86
CA ASN A 163 1.45 -15.37 6.82
C ASN A 163 2.08 -16.62 7.44
N PHE A 164 1.87 -17.75 6.79
CA PHE A 164 2.41 -19.04 7.18
C PHE A 164 3.20 -19.62 6.01
N ASN A 165 4.46 -19.99 6.23
CA ASN A 165 5.26 -20.70 5.26
C ASN A 165 5.76 -22.00 5.88
N PHE A 166 5.37 -23.11 5.31
CA PHE A 166 5.77 -24.43 5.76
C PHE A 166 6.65 -25.10 4.73
N ILE A 167 7.91 -25.37 5.10
CA ILE A 167 8.95 -25.95 4.26
C ILE A 167 9.34 -27.30 4.86
N LEU A 168 8.89 -28.37 4.24
CA LEU A 168 9.15 -29.71 4.76
C LEU A 168 10.63 -30.12 4.73
N GLY A 169 11.33 -29.69 3.68
CA GLY A 169 12.75 -29.96 3.49
C GLY A 169 13.16 -29.94 2.02
N PRO A 170 14.44 -30.16 1.72
CA PRO A 170 14.93 -30.25 0.35
C PRO A 170 14.19 -31.36 -0.44
N GLY A 171 13.73 -31.05 -1.64
CA GLY A 171 13.01 -32.02 -2.48
C GLY A 171 11.58 -32.36 -2.04
N LEU A 172 11.07 -31.74 -0.98
CA LEU A 172 9.72 -31.94 -0.47
C LEU A 172 8.84 -30.70 -0.77
N PRO A 173 7.52 -30.86 -0.79
CA PRO A 173 6.61 -29.74 -0.99
C PRO A 173 6.76 -28.64 0.05
N SER A 174 6.48 -27.39 -0.36
CA SER A 174 6.31 -26.25 0.54
C SER A 174 4.94 -25.61 0.35
N TYR A 175 4.43 -25.03 1.42
CA TYR A 175 3.10 -24.41 1.47
C TYR A 175 3.23 -23.00 1.98
N ALA A 176 2.48 -22.08 1.39
CA ALA A 176 2.37 -20.72 1.85
C ALA A 176 0.90 -20.30 1.94
N ILE A 177 0.53 -19.67 3.05
CA ILE A 177 -0.80 -19.10 3.27
C ILE A 177 -0.59 -17.65 3.68
N SER A 178 -1.28 -16.72 3.04
CA SER A 178 -1.30 -15.32 3.40
C SER A 178 -2.74 -14.85 3.55
N LEU A 179 -3.04 -14.31 4.72
CA LEU A 179 -4.35 -13.77 5.08
C LEU A 179 -4.17 -12.30 5.45
N GLN A 180 -4.99 -11.43 4.88
CA GLN A 180 -4.99 -10.02 5.20
C GLN A 180 -6.42 -9.50 5.23
N SER A 181 -6.74 -8.73 6.27
CA SER A 181 -8.00 -7.99 6.37
C SER A 181 -7.70 -6.53 6.62
N ILE A 182 -8.32 -5.64 5.84
CA ILE A 182 -8.17 -4.19 5.94
C ILE A 182 -9.56 -3.60 6.11
N GLY A 183 -9.87 -3.14 7.31
CA GLY A 183 -11.09 -2.37 7.59
C GLY A 183 -10.80 -0.88 7.50
N LYS A 184 -11.66 -0.12 6.83
CA LYS A 184 -11.61 1.34 6.75
C LYS A 184 -12.91 1.93 7.19
N ASN A 185 -12.85 2.94 8.05
CA ASN A 185 -14.02 3.65 8.56
C ASN A 185 -13.67 5.09 8.86
N ASN A 186 -14.56 6.02 8.48
CA ASN A 186 -14.38 7.43 8.82
C ASN A 186 -15.42 7.96 9.84
N GLU A 187 -16.18 7.06 10.47
CA GLU A 187 -17.18 7.38 11.50
C GLU A 187 -18.26 8.39 11.05
N LYS A 188 -18.28 8.73 9.78
CA LYS A 188 -19.21 9.70 9.24
C LYS A 188 -20.59 9.08 9.07
N THR A 189 -21.60 9.73 9.60
CA THR A 189 -22.99 9.23 9.57
C THR A 189 -23.89 10.02 8.65
N LYS A 190 -23.54 11.28 8.33
CA LYS A 190 -24.35 12.20 7.54
C LYS A 190 -23.75 12.39 6.14
N LEU A 191 -24.61 12.69 5.20
CA LEU A 191 -24.22 13.13 3.87
C LEU A 191 -23.72 14.57 3.91
N ASP A 192 -22.80 14.90 3.02
CA ASP A 192 -22.27 16.25 2.88
C ASP A 192 -23.02 17.02 1.81
N SER A 193 -23.04 18.33 1.94
CA SER A 193 -23.52 19.24 0.90
C SER A 193 -22.36 20.17 0.50
N VAL A 194 -21.94 20.07 -0.76
CA VAL A 194 -20.90 20.92 -1.32
C VAL A 194 -21.45 21.61 -2.56
N GLY A 195 -21.49 22.94 -2.54
CA GLY A 195 -22.00 23.72 -3.67
C GLY A 195 -23.44 23.40 -4.05
N GLY A 196 -24.32 23.00 -3.09
CA GLY A 196 -25.68 22.60 -3.33
C GLY A 196 -25.90 21.16 -3.81
N SER A 197 -24.81 20.41 -4.04
CA SER A 197 -24.86 18.99 -4.37
C SER A 197 -24.66 18.13 -3.12
N ILE A 198 -25.45 17.09 -2.97
CA ILE A 198 -25.30 16.11 -1.89
C ILE A 198 -24.22 15.11 -2.30
N ILE A 199 -23.18 14.98 -1.48
CA ILE A 199 -22.06 14.07 -1.70
C ILE A 199 -21.99 13.09 -0.53
N ASP A 200 -21.87 11.81 -0.84
CA ASP A 200 -21.68 10.76 0.16
C ASP A 200 -20.19 10.48 0.37
N LEU A 201 -19.61 11.09 1.42
CA LEU A 201 -18.22 10.89 1.85
C LEU A 201 -18.08 9.90 3.01
N ARG A 202 -19.16 9.18 3.34
CA ARG A 202 -19.07 8.12 4.36
C ARG A 202 -18.23 6.98 3.84
N GLU A 203 -17.34 6.46 4.67
CA GLU A 203 -16.55 5.28 4.37
C GLU A 203 -16.68 4.25 5.49
N ASP A 204 -17.10 3.06 5.12
CA ASP A 204 -17.06 1.86 5.95
C ASP A 204 -16.89 0.67 4.99
N SER A 205 -15.66 0.23 4.84
CA SER A 205 -15.31 -0.80 3.88
C SER A 205 -14.38 -1.85 4.49
N ASN A 206 -14.45 -3.05 3.97
CA ASN A 206 -13.59 -4.15 4.36
C ASN A 206 -12.97 -4.82 3.13
N ILE A 207 -11.65 -4.93 3.10
CA ILE A 207 -10.89 -5.62 2.07
C ILE A 207 -10.30 -6.88 2.69
N SER A 208 -10.67 -8.04 2.16
CA SER A 208 -10.07 -9.32 2.51
C SER A 208 -9.21 -9.83 1.36
N ASN A 209 -7.96 -10.16 1.65
CA ASN A 209 -7.01 -10.72 0.69
C ASN A 209 -6.48 -12.03 1.25
N ASN A 210 -6.83 -13.13 0.58
CA ASN A 210 -6.44 -14.48 0.96
C ASN A 210 -5.66 -15.11 -0.17
N MET A 211 -4.47 -15.60 0.11
CA MET A 211 -3.61 -16.27 -0.86
C MET A 211 -3.16 -17.61 -0.31
N PHE A 212 -3.13 -18.60 -1.16
CA PHE A 212 -2.58 -19.92 -0.90
C PHE A 212 -1.64 -20.30 -2.03
N ALA A 213 -0.51 -20.88 -1.67
CA ALA A 213 0.44 -21.41 -2.64
C ALA A 213 0.98 -22.77 -2.17
N VAL A 214 1.17 -23.67 -3.12
CA VAL A 214 1.88 -24.91 -2.91
C VAL A 214 2.92 -25.07 -3.99
N THR A 215 4.17 -25.37 -3.58
CA THR A 215 5.26 -25.65 -4.50
C THR A 215 5.71 -27.08 -4.30
N ILE A 216 5.74 -27.83 -5.39
CA ILE A 216 6.14 -29.25 -5.43
C ILE A 216 7.37 -29.36 -6.33
N PRO A 217 8.54 -29.70 -5.78
CA PRO A 217 9.70 -30.04 -6.60
C PRO A 217 9.52 -31.44 -7.22
N ILE A 218 9.69 -31.53 -8.53
CA ILE A 218 9.53 -32.76 -9.31
C ILE A 218 10.79 -32.97 -10.12
N LYS A 219 11.38 -34.15 -10.03
CA LYS A 219 12.49 -34.53 -10.89
C LYS A 219 11.98 -35.39 -12.04
N ALA A 220 12.07 -34.87 -13.26
CA ALA A 220 11.68 -35.59 -14.47
C ALA A 220 12.77 -35.45 -15.53
N TYR A 221 13.10 -36.53 -16.22
CA TYR A 221 14.17 -36.58 -17.24
C TYR A 221 15.52 -36.01 -16.79
N GLY A 222 15.86 -36.19 -15.50
CA GLY A 222 17.08 -35.63 -14.92
C GLY A 222 17.03 -34.13 -14.58
N ILE A 223 15.95 -33.44 -14.92
CA ILE A 223 15.75 -32.00 -14.73
C ILE A 223 14.90 -31.79 -13.47
N MET A 224 15.25 -30.78 -12.66
CA MET A 224 14.45 -30.34 -11.54
C MET A 224 13.41 -29.31 -12.01
N HIS A 225 12.16 -29.57 -11.69
CA HIS A 225 11.02 -28.72 -11.95
C HIS A 225 10.40 -28.32 -10.60
N ASN A 226 10.21 -27.05 -10.37
CA ASN A 226 9.42 -26.54 -9.25
C ASN A 226 8.05 -26.14 -9.79
N VAL A 227 7.04 -26.93 -9.48
CA VAL A 227 5.66 -26.68 -9.88
C VAL A 227 4.94 -25.97 -8.73
N THR A 228 4.48 -24.75 -8.97
CA THR A 228 3.79 -23.92 -7.97
C THR A 228 2.37 -23.63 -8.41
N LEU A 229 1.41 -24.06 -7.62
CA LEU A 229 0.01 -23.66 -7.73
C LEU A 229 -0.26 -22.50 -6.77
N ASN A 230 -0.76 -21.39 -7.29
CA ASN A 230 -1.18 -20.23 -6.51
C ASN A 230 -2.68 -20.02 -6.66
N MET A 231 -3.34 -19.73 -5.57
CA MET A 231 -4.75 -19.36 -5.52
C MET A 231 -4.89 -18.08 -4.69
N GLY A 232 -5.58 -17.09 -5.22
CA GLY A 232 -5.80 -15.81 -4.54
C GLY A 232 -7.25 -15.38 -4.65
N ASN A 233 -7.76 -14.77 -3.57
CA ASN A 233 -9.06 -14.14 -3.55
C ASN A 233 -8.95 -12.79 -2.84
N ILE A 234 -9.38 -11.72 -3.53
CA ILE A 234 -9.49 -10.38 -2.97
C ILE A 234 -10.95 -9.99 -3.03
N THR A 235 -11.54 -9.72 -1.87
CA THR A 235 -12.90 -9.21 -1.76
C THR A 235 -12.84 -7.81 -1.17
N ASN A 236 -13.48 -6.85 -1.82
CA ASN A 236 -13.73 -5.52 -1.29
C ASN A 236 -15.24 -5.37 -1.07
N LEU A 237 -15.63 -5.05 0.16
CA LEU A 237 -17.03 -4.90 0.58
C LEU A 237 -17.24 -3.49 1.11
N ASP A 238 -18.22 -2.77 0.58
CA ASP A 238 -18.76 -1.55 1.17
C ASP A 238 -19.91 -1.91 2.12
N ASN A 239 -19.68 -1.77 3.42
CA ASN A 239 -20.67 -2.07 4.47
C ASN A 239 -21.85 -1.10 4.46
N LEU A 240 -21.71 0.05 3.81
CA LEU A 240 -22.75 1.06 3.67
C LEU A 240 -23.61 0.87 2.41
N SER A 241 -23.35 -0.13 1.60
CA SER A 241 -23.98 -0.32 0.29
C SER A 241 -25.52 -0.32 0.35
N SER A 242 -26.11 -0.88 1.40
CA SER A 242 -27.57 -0.90 1.61
C SER A 242 -28.16 0.45 2.08
N LYS A 243 -27.30 1.39 2.47
CA LYS A 243 -27.66 2.73 2.97
C LYS A 243 -27.29 3.84 1.97
N ARG A 244 -26.78 3.47 0.80
CA ARG A 244 -26.41 4.39 -0.27
C ARG A 244 -27.50 4.40 -1.34
N ASP A 245 -27.70 5.55 -1.95
CA ASP A 245 -28.62 5.66 -3.08
C ASP A 245 -28.12 4.86 -4.28
N VAL A 246 -29.03 4.47 -5.18
CA VAL A 246 -28.78 3.56 -6.33
C VAL A 246 -27.65 4.02 -7.26
N GLY A 247 -27.23 5.27 -7.19
CA GLY A 247 -26.10 5.82 -7.95
C GLY A 247 -24.72 5.37 -7.46
N TYR A 248 -24.60 4.71 -6.31
CA TYR A 248 -23.32 4.26 -5.80
C TYR A 248 -23.00 2.83 -6.26
N LEU A 249 -21.96 2.70 -7.06
CA LEU A 249 -21.81 1.62 -8.02
C LEU A 249 -21.13 0.35 -7.53
N PHE A 250 -20.54 0.27 -6.32
CA PHE A 250 -19.64 -0.85 -5.98
C PHE A 250 -19.82 -1.43 -4.57
N PRO A 251 -20.97 -2.07 -4.27
CA PRO A 251 -21.19 -2.66 -2.94
C PRO A 251 -20.20 -3.79 -2.64
N LYS A 252 -19.79 -4.56 -3.66
CA LYS A 252 -18.86 -5.66 -3.50
C LYS A 252 -18.10 -5.93 -4.80
N THR A 253 -16.78 -6.02 -4.73
CA THR A 253 -15.96 -6.53 -5.83
C THR A 253 -15.22 -7.77 -5.37
N ASP A 254 -15.21 -8.80 -6.21
CA ASP A 254 -14.48 -10.05 -5.97
C ASP A 254 -13.46 -10.27 -7.09
N THR A 255 -12.19 -10.44 -6.72
CA THR A 255 -11.13 -10.83 -7.65
C THR A 255 -10.61 -12.20 -7.24
N ARG A 256 -10.63 -13.15 -8.17
CA ARG A 256 -10.10 -14.50 -7.95
C ARG A 256 -9.02 -14.77 -8.97
N THR A 257 -7.89 -15.26 -8.49
CA THR A 257 -6.76 -15.63 -9.35
C THR A 257 -6.34 -17.06 -9.07
N ILE A 258 -6.14 -17.83 -10.11
CA ILE A 258 -5.51 -19.16 -10.07
C ILE A 258 -4.34 -19.10 -11.02
N ALA A 259 -3.16 -19.53 -10.58
CA ALA A 259 -1.96 -19.56 -11.40
C ALA A 259 -1.17 -20.83 -11.15
N LEU A 260 -0.70 -21.44 -12.23
CA LEU A 260 0.26 -22.53 -12.22
C LEU A 260 1.56 -22.03 -12.81
N ASN A 261 2.63 -22.15 -12.05
CA ASN A 261 3.98 -21.78 -12.46
C ASN A 261 4.87 -23.02 -12.47
N ILE A 262 5.67 -23.18 -13.50
CA ILE A 262 6.66 -24.24 -13.62
C ILE A 262 8.01 -23.57 -13.85
N THR A 263 8.91 -23.71 -12.90
CA THR A 263 10.30 -23.28 -13.03
C THR A 263 11.17 -24.53 -13.24
N SER A 264 11.94 -24.57 -14.31
CA SER A 264 12.76 -25.70 -14.64
C SER A 264 14.22 -25.32 -14.81
N GLU A 265 15.10 -25.99 -14.09
CA GLU A 265 16.56 -25.86 -14.21
C GLU A 265 17.05 -26.92 -15.21
N ILE A 266 17.01 -26.58 -16.52
CA ILE A 266 17.33 -27.52 -17.61
C ILE A 266 18.83 -27.85 -17.59
N SER A 267 19.66 -26.84 -17.32
CA SER A 267 21.10 -26.98 -17.09
C SER A 267 21.58 -25.93 -16.11
N LYS A 268 22.85 -25.93 -15.75
CA LYS A 268 23.45 -24.87 -14.92
C LYS A 268 23.26 -23.47 -15.53
N ASP A 269 23.20 -23.42 -16.85
CA ASP A 269 23.18 -22.17 -17.59
C ASP A 269 21.80 -21.83 -18.16
N LEU A 270 20.87 -22.80 -18.20
CA LEU A 270 19.54 -22.61 -18.77
C LEU A 270 18.45 -22.88 -17.75
N ASN A 271 17.70 -21.84 -17.42
CA ASN A 271 16.46 -21.98 -16.68
C ASN A 271 15.26 -21.45 -17.48
N THR A 272 14.12 -22.06 -17.24
CA THR A 272 12.85 -21.64 -17.87
C THR A 272 11.78 -21.45 -16.80
N ILE A 273 10.90 -20.50 -17.04
CA ILE A 273 9.73 -20.23 -16.21
C ILE A 273 8.52 -20.19 -17.14
N SER A 274 7.58 -21.09 -16.94
CA SER A 274 6.32 -21.09 -17.65
C SER A 274 5.18 -20.87 -16.67
N GLN A 275 4.24 -20.02 -17.03
CA GLN A 275 3.12 -19.67 -16.18
C GLN A 275 1.83 -19.68 -17.00
N VAL A 276 0.80 -20.27 -16.44
CA VAL A 276 -0.58 -20.06 -16.87
C VAL A 276 -1.37 -19.50 -15.69
N SER A 277 -2.11 -18.43 -15.91
CA SER A 277 -2.95 -17.87 -14.87
C SER A 277 -4.28 -17.39 -15.43
N GLN A 278 -5.31 -17.49 -14.60
CA GLN A 278 -6.61 -16.94 -14.87
C GLN A 278 -7.01 -16.03 -13.71
N THR A 279 -7.41 -14.81 -14.03
CA THR A 279 -7.97 -13.86 -13.08
C THR A 279 -9.38 -13.52 -13.48
N LYS A 280 -10.31 -13.67 -12.55
CA LYS A 280 -11.70 -13.27 -12.69
C LYS A 280 -11.99 -12.11 -11.75
N LEU A 281 -12.49 -11.02 -12.30
CA LEU A 281 -12.96 -9.85 -11.57
C LEU A 281 -14.47 -9.73 -11.72
N ASP A 282 -15.17 -9.81 -10.63
CA ASP A 282 -16.61 -9.64 -10.55
C ASP A 282 -16.92 -8.24 -10.00
N ILE A 283 -17.54 -7.40 -10.82
CA ILE A 283 -17.92 -6.03 -10.46
C ILE A 283 -19.45 -5.91 -10.58
N PRO A 284 -20.15 -5.41 -9.55
CA PRO A 284 -21.54 -5.04 -9.70
C PRO A 284 -21.66 -3.86 -10.68
N SER A 285 -22.67 -3.90 -11.52
CA SER A 285 -23.02 -2.82 -12.43
C SER A 285 -24.52 -2.52 -12.29
N VAL A 286 -24.89 -1.28 -12.47
CA VAL A 286 -26.30 -0.90 -12.50
C VAL A 286 -26.78 -0.91 -13.95
N SER A 287 -27.78 -1.72 -14.24
CA SER A 287 -28.45 -1.74 -15.53
C SER A 287 -29.96 -1.76 -15.30
N ASN A 288 -30.69 -0.85 -15.91
CA ASN A 288 -32.16 -0.75 -15.80
C ASN A 288 -32.65 -0.68 -14.32
N ASN A 289 -31.99 0.13 -13.48
CA ASN A 289 -32.27 0.27 -12.05
C ASN A 289 -32.13 -1.04 -11.23
N SER A 290 -31.47 -2.05 -11.76
CA SER A 290 -31.13 -3.27 -11.06
C SER A 290 -29.62 -3.47 -10.97
N LEU A 291 -29.15 -3.98 -9.82
CA LEU A 291 -27.77 -4.40 -9.65
C LEU A 291 -27.52 -5.69 -10.44
N GLN A 292 -26.71 -5.60 -11.48
CA GLN A 292 -26.25 -6.74 -12.25
C GLN A 292 -24.77 -6.99 -11.95
N LYS A 293 -24.34 -8.24 -12.08
CA LYS A 293 -22.95 -8.63 -11.92
C LYS A 293 -22.29 -8.72 -13.30
N THR A 294 -21.25 -7.93 -13.49
CA THR A 294 -20.40 -8.01 -14.68
C THR A 294 -19.11 -8.73 -14.33
N SER A 295 -18.79 -9.77 -15.05
CA SER A 295 -17.56 -10.55 -14.86
C SER A 295 -16.57 -10.26 -15.97
N TYR A 296 -15.33 -10.00 -15.60
CA TYR A 296 -14.19 -9.88 -16.49
C TYR A 296 -13.25 -11.04 -16.22
N VAL A 297 -12.80 -11.72 -17.27
CA VAL A 297 -11.90 -12.86 -17.15
C VAL A 297 -10.67 -12.63 -18.02
N TRP A 298 -9.51 -12.70 -17.42
CA TRP A 298 -8.22 -12.64 -18.12
C TRP A 298 -7.50 -13.96 -17.96
N THR A 299 -7.07 -14.52 -19.07
CA THR A 299 -6.17 -15.68 -19.09
C THR A 299 -4.81 -15.22 -19.60
N ASN A 300 -3.77 -15.49 -18.84
CA ASN A 300 -2.41 -15.17 -19.19
C ASN A 300 -1.60 -16.45 -19.29
N LEU A 301 -0.94 -16.64 -20.41
CA LEU A 301 0.07 -17.67 -20.63
C LEU A 301 1.38 -16.96 -20.90
N SER A 302 2.40 -17.24 -20.14
CA SER A 302 3.75 -16.73 -20.38
C SER A 302 4.80 -17.82 -20.24
N SER A 303 5.81 -17.75 -21.07
CA SER A 303 6.98 -18.61 -20.95
C SER A 303 8.24 -17.78 -21.17
N SER A 304 9.20 -17.93 -20.29
CA SER A 304 10.48 -17.25 -20.37
C SER A 304 11.64 -18.24 -20.25
N ALA A 305 12.71 -17.94 -20.94
CA ALA A 305 13.96 -18.66 -20.85
C ALA A 305 15.10 -17.67 -20.56
N ASN A 306 15.98 -18.06 -19.66
CA ASN A 306 17.20 -17.34 -19.34
C ASN A 306 18.38 -18.27 -19.58
N TYR A 307 19.30 -17.86 -20.45
CA TYR A 307 20.47 -18.64 -20.78
C TYR A 307 21.76 -17.85 -20.52
N ARG A 308 22.62 -18.41 -19.70
CA ARG A 308 23.92 -17.83 -19.34
C ARG A 308 25.00 -18.35 -20.25
N LEU A 309 25.82 -17.45 -20.77
CA LEU A 309 26.93 -17.72 -21.65
C LEU A 309 28.21 -17.11 -21.09
N VAL A 310 29.35 -17.73 -21.43
CA VAL A 310 30.69 -17.20 -21.14
C VAL A 310 30.87 -16.86 -19.66
N ASP A 311 30.88 -17.89 -18.79
CA ASP A 311 31.11 -17.74 -17.35
C ASP A 311 30.25 -16.64 -16.70
N ASP A 312 28.96 -16.66 -16.93
CA ASP A 312 27.98 -15.70 -16.39
C ASP A 312 28.11 -14.25 -16.91
N ARG A 313 28.95 -14.00 -17.91
CA ARG A 313 29.11 -12.64 -18.45
C ARG A 313 27.98 -12.23 -19.39
N ILE A 314 27.38 -13.17 -20.10
CA ILE A 314 26.28 -12.87 -21.02
C ILE A 314 25.03 -13.61 -20.55
N LEU A 315 23.94 -12.89 -20.34
CA LEU A 315 22.63 -13.45 -20.02
C LEU A 315 21.65 -13.13 -21.14
N LEU A 316 21.25 -14.17 -21.88
CA LEU A 316 20.17 -14.08 -22.86
C LEU A 316 18.85 -14.31 -22.18
N LYS A 317 17.88 -13.46 -22.47
CA LYS A 317 16.51 -13.54 -21.95
C LYS A 317 15.51 -13.55 -23.08
N GLY A 318 14.56 -14.46 -23.02
CA GLY A 318 13.44 -14.50 -23.94
C GLY A 318 12.13 -14.70 -23.18
N THR A 319 11.10 -13.96 -23.51
CA THR A 319 9.75 -14.12 -22.92
C THR A 319 8.71 -14.03 -24.00
N LEU A 320 7.85 -15.04 -24.03
CA LEU A 320 6.62 -15.05 -24.83
C LEU A 320 5.44 -14.88 -23.87
N THR A 321 4.51 -13.99 -24.21
CA THR A 321 3.31 -13.75 -23.41
C THR A 321 2.08 -13.74 -24.30
N LEU A 322 1.03 -14.41 -23.87
CA LEU A 322 -0.28 -14.40 -24.49
C LEU A 322 -1.30 -14.04 -23.43
N ILE A 323 -2.07 -12.98 -23.65
CA ILE A 323 -3.14 -12.55 -22.75
C ILE A 323 -4.45 -12.59 -23.56
N ASP A 324 -5.43 -13.34 -23.07
CA ASP A 324 -6.79 -13.35 -23.59
C ASP A 324 -7.72 -12.72 -22.56
N ASN A 325 -8.33 -11.62 -22.93
CA ASN A 325 -9.33 -10.93 -22.12
C ASN A 325 -10.71 -11.25 -22.70
N ASN A 326 -11.47 -12.03 -21.98
CA ASN A 326 -12.84 -12.38 -22.32
C ASN A 326 -13.82 -11.48 -21.52
N SER A 327 -13.97 -10.24 -21.96
CA SER A 327 -14.95 -9.27 -21.47
C SER A 327 -16.01 -8.98 -22.53
N LYS A 328 -16.84 -7.94 -22.34
CA LYS A 328 -17.80 -7.49 -23.36
C LYS A 328 -17.15 -7.24 -24.73
N ILE A 329 -15.90 -6.82 -24.73
CA ILE A 329 -15.05 -6.70 -25.92
C ILE A 329 -13.87 -7.63 -25.71
N ARG A 330 -13.82 -8.71 -26.48
CA ARG A 330 -12.69 -9.64 -26.41
C ARG A 330 -11.45 -8.98 -26.96
N SER A 331 -10.36 -9.04 -26.21
CA SER A 331 -9.07 -8.58 -26.66
C SER A 331 -7.98 -9.61 -26.38
N GLN A 332 -7.10 -9.80 -27.35
CA GLN A 332 -5.96 -10.70 -27.23
C GLN A 332 -4.67 -9.92 -27.45
N LEU A 333 -3.67 -10.25 -26.67
CA LEU A 333 -2.36 -9.68 -26.77
C LEU A 333 -1.33 -10.79 -26.87
N ILE A 334 -0.51 -10.73 -27.90
CA ILE A 334 0.67 -11.58 -28.04
C ILE A 334 1.89 -10.68 -27.94
N GLY A 335 2.76 -10.97 -27.00
CA GLY A 335 3.99 -10.22 -26.75
C GLY A 335 5.20 -11.12 -26.82
N PHE A 336 6.24 -10.67 -27.50
CA PHE A 336 7.57 -11.26 -27.43
C PHE A 336 8.55 -10.21 -26.93
N ARG A 337 9.36 -10.57 -25.94
CA ARG A 337 10.43 -9.76 -25.40
C ARG A 337 11.73 -10.54 -25.45
N GLY A 338 12.74 -9.98 -26.09
CA GLY A 338 14.11 -10.52 -26.09
C GLY A 338 15.06 -9.53 -25.41
N GLY A 339 16.09 -10.05 -24.76
CA GLY A 339 17.09 -9.22 -24.11
C GLY A 339 18.44 -9.92 -24.00
N ILE A 340 19.49 -9.11 -23.98
CA ILE A 340 20.87 -9.52 -23.74
C ILE A 340 21.43 -8.61 -22.67
N ASP A 341 21.87 -9.18 -21.57
CA ASP A 341 22.64 -8.49 -20.53
C ASP A 341 24.10 -8.90 -20.64
N TYR A 342 25.00 -7.93 -20.71
CA TYR A 342 26.43 -8.17 -20.70
C TYR A 342 27.07 -7.58 -19.45
N ASN A 343 27.65 -8.44 -18.64
CA ASN A 343 28.35 -8.07 -17.41
C ASN A 343 29.86 -7.93 -17.69
N TYR A 344 30.31 -6.70 -17.88
CA TYR A 344 31.74 -6.44 -18.13
C TYR A 344 32.57 -6.60 -16.87
N ARG A 345 32.05 -6.13 -15.72
CA ARG A 345 32.64 -6.25 -14.37
C ARG A 345 31.52 -6.43 -13.35
N SER A 346 31.87 -6.75 -12.12
CA SER A 346 30.90 -6.96 -11.02
C SER A 346 29.95 -5.78 -10.79
N ASN A 347 30.29 -4.59 -11.24
CA ASN A 347 29.54 -3.35 -11.04
C ASN A 347 29.14 -2.62 -12.36
N LEU A 348 29.39 -3.23 -13.52
CA LEU A 348 29.04 -2.65 -14.81
C LEU A 348 28.28 -3.65 -15.67
N THR A 349 27.00 -3.41 -15.89
CA THR A 349 26.11 -4.21 -16.75
C THR A 349 25.58 -3.36 -17.89
N ALA A 350 25.69 -3.84 -19.11
CA ALA A 350 25.02 -3.27 -20.28
C ALA A 350 23.84 -4.15 -20.66
N SER A 351 22.67 -3.56 -20.91
CA SER A 351 21.45 -4.30 -21.24
C SER A 351 20.86 -3.78 -22.56
N LEU A 352 20.54 -4.69 -23.47
CA LEU A 352 19.78 -4.42 -24.68
C LEU A 352 18.46 -5.19 -24.59
N MET A 353 17.34 -4.52 -24.76
CA MET A 353 16.01 -5.16 -24.78
C MET A 353 15.24 -4.75 -26.02
N SER A 354 14.54 -5.71 -26.60
CA SER A 354 13.57 -5.48 -27.68
C SER A 354 12.25 -6.12 -27.32
N PHE A 355 11.14 -5.56 -27.79
CA PHE A 355 9.83 -6.17 -27.64
C PHE A 355 8.98 -5.99 -28.89
N ILE A 356 8.17 -6.98 -29.18
CA ILE A 356 7.15 -6.97 -30.22
C ILE A 356 5.81 -7.24 -29.55
N ARG A 357 4.82 -6.42 -29.84
CA ARG A 357 3.48 -6.56 -29.29
C ARG A 357 2.44 -6.53 -30.39
N ILE A 358 1.57 -7.52 -30.45
CA ILE A 358 0.46 -7.60 -31.38
C ILE A 358 -0.83 -7.60 -30.56
N ASN A 359 -1.70 -6.64 -30.82
CA ASN A 359 -3.01 -6.55 -30.17
C ASN A 359 -4.09 -6.89 -31.20
N TYR A 360 -4.98 -7.76 -30.81
CA TYR A 360 -6.21 -8.05 -31.55
C TYR A 360 -7.42 -7.66 -30.69
N ILE A 361 -8.29 -6.82 -31.22
CA ILE A 361 -9.54 -6.40 -30.59
C ILE A 361 -10.68 -6.86 -31.48
N GLY A 362 -11.50 -7.78 -31.00
CA GLY A 362 -12.65 -8.31 -31.70
C GLY A 362 -13.94 -7.94 -30.98
N ASN A 363 -14.97 -7.52 -31.71
CA ASN A 363 -16.32 -7.42 -31.18
C ASN A 363 -16.89 -8.83 -30.97
N ASN A 364 -17.19 -9.23 -29.74
CA ASN A 364 -18.06 -10.34 -29.47
C ASN A 364 -19.48 -9.95 -29.97
N LYS A 365 -19.80 -10.21 -31.22
CA LYS A 365 -21.21 -10.33 -31.62
C LYS A 365 -21.74 -11.52 -30.84
N GLY A 366 -22.60 -11.24 -29.86
CA GLY A 366 -23.10 -12.25 -28.94
C GLY A 366 -23.64 -13.46 -29.69
N LEU A 367 -23.08 -14.61 -29.40
CA LEU A 367 -23.79 -15.85 -29.46
C LEU A 367 -24.71 -15.85 -28.23
N SER A 368 -25.92 -15.35 -28.42
CA SER A 368 -27.04 -15.64 -27.51
C SER A 368 -27.41 -17.10 -27.73
N TYR A 369 -27.14 -17.95 -26.77
CA TYR A 369 -27.80 -19.23 -26.58
C TYR A 369 -28.88 -19.06 -25.54
#